data_4a9944d2a5a43fde3eef6bc371662f45
#
_entry.id   4a9944d2a5a43fde3eef6bc371662f45
#
_cell.length_a   1.000
_cell.length_b   1.000
_cell.length_c   1.000
_cell.angle_alpha   90.00
_cell.angle_beta   90.00
_cell.angle_gamma   90.00
#
_symmetry.space_group_name_H-M   'P 1'
#
loop_
_entity.id
_entity.type
_entity.pdbx_description
1 polymer ?
#
loop_
_entity_poly.entity_id
_entity_poly.type
_entity_poly.pdbx_seq_one_letter_code
_entity_poly.pdbx_strand_id
1 'polypeptide(L)'
;MASGRLHQIEQEYGERVTFTYKTFPLGPTREELTRMFGSEENAKREILTHWAASRRLPGGEEINPALMASRPFPYPYSMPALRAVKAAEFQGGMAAHARMYDRLQRAHLVQARNVADPQTLLECAAELGFDLERFRADLESEATLQAVLRDQQESLAMGVSATPTVVFNGRWILPGAVSVEIYRRVIDDLLAGRDPARTR
;
A
#
# COMPACT_ATOMS: atom_id res chain seq x y z
N MET A 1 4.08 -2.19 -10.66
CA MET A 1 3.47 -1.41 -9.55
C MET A 1 4.55 -0.63 -8.81
N ALA A 2 4.20 0.36 -7.97
CA ALA A 2 5.21 1.16 -7.25
C ALA A 2 6.08 0.32 -6.29
N SER A 3 5.50 -0.67 -5.59
CA SER A 3 6.21 -1.57 -4.69
C SER A 3 7.39 -2.29 -5.35
N GLY A 4 7.21 -2.85 -6.53
CA GLY A 4 8.31 -3.53 -7.23
C GLY A 4 9.49 -2.61 -7.57
N ARG A 5 9.22 -1.33 -7.89
CA ARG A 5 10.27 -0.33 -8.12
C ARG A 5 11.00 0.05 -6.83
N LEU A 6 10.26 0.18 -5.73
CA LEU A 6 10.87 0.46 -4.42
C LEU A 6 11.72 -0.72 -3.92
N HIS A 7 11.27 -1.96 -4.10
CA HIS A 7 12.09 -3.14 -3.79
C HIS A 7 13.38 -3.20 -4.60
N GLN A 8 13.34 -2.82 -5.90
CA GLN A 8 14.55 -2.73 -6.70
C GLN A 8 15.52 -1.70 -6.13
N ILE A 9 15.04 -0.52 -5.72
CA ILE A 9 15.85 0.53 -5.09
C ILE A 9 16.41 0.04 -3.73
N GLU A 10 15.58 -0.61 -2.92
CA GLU A 10 16.00 -1.17 -1.62
C GLU A 10 17.17 -2.18 -1.79
N GLN A 11 17.07 -3.07 -2.77
CA GLN A 11 18.13 -4.02 -3.08
C GLN A 11 19.41 -3.33 -3.61
N GLU A 12 19.25 -2.31 -4.45
CA GLU A 12 20.37 -1.60 -5.09
C GLU A 12 21.17 -0.74 -4.08
N TYR A 13 20.49 -0.07 -3.17
CA TYR A 13 21.13 0.83 -2.21
C TYR A 13 21.52 0.12 -0.90
N GLY A 14 20.87 -0.98 -0.56
CA GLY A 14 21.17 -1.79 0.64
C GLY A 14 21.20 -0.94 1.92
N GLU A 15 22.22 -1.11 2.74
CA GLU A 15 22.35 -0.41 4.02
C GLU A 15 22.58 1.10 3.92
N ARG A 16 22.82 1.64 2.71
CA ARG A 16 23.00 3.08 2.50
C ARG A 16 21.70 3.86 2.66
N VAL A 17 20.54 3.19 2.57
CA VAL A 17 19.21 3.80 2.65
C VAL A 17 18.31 2.95 3.53
N THR A 18 17.64 3.56 4.47
CA THR A 18 16.65 2.90 5.33
C THR A 18 15.25 3.18 4.79
N PHE A 19 14.46 2.12 4.59
CA PHE A 19 13.07 2.21 4.18
C PHE A 19 12.14 2.04 5.38
N THR A 20 11.20 2.96 5.52
CA THR A 20 10.09 2.87 6.47
C THR A 20 8.78 2.94 5.69
N TYR A 21 8.02 1.85 5.73
CA TYR A 21 6.72 1.79 5.08
C TYR A 21 5.63 2.29 6.04
N LYS A 22 4.68 3.05 5.50
CA LYS A 22 3.54 3.57 6.25
C LYS A 22 2.24 3.22 5.56
N THR A 23 1.25 2.90 6.37
CA THR A 23 -0.12 2.68 5.90
C THR A 23 -0.85 4.02 5.72
N PHE A 24 -1.62 4.15 4.62
CA PHE A 24 -2.41 5.34 4.37
C PHE A 24 -3.81 4.95 3.86
N PRO A 25 -4.86 5.04 4.69
CA PRO A 25 -6.21 4.67 4.30
C PRO A 25 -6.82 5.70 3.34
N LEU A 26 -7.23 5.24 2.15
CA LEU A 26 -7.90 6.07 1.13
C LEU A 26 -9.42 5.99 1.22
N GLY A 27 -9.95 4.87 1.66
CA GLY A 27 -11.37 4.64 1.93
C GLY A 27 -11.47 3.65 3.08
N PRO A 28 -11.29 4.12 4.33
CA PRO A 28 -11.12 3.24 5.49
C PRO A 28 -12.38 2.46 5.85
N THR A 29 -13.56 2.98 5.55
CA THR A 29 -14.83 2.32 5.83
C THR A 29 -15.73 2.24 4.60
N ARG A 30 -16.76 1.40 4.68
CA ARG A 30 -17.78 1.26 3.63
C ARG A 30 -18.58 2.55 3.46
N GLU A 31 -18.91 3.19 4.57
CA GLU A 31 -19.66 4.45 4.62
C GLU A 31 -18.87 5.58 3.95
N GLU A 32 -17.57 5.63 4.15
CA GLU A 32 -16.72 6.64 3.50
C GLU A 32 -16.60 6.40 2.00
N LEU A 33 -16.43 5.16 1.55
CA LEU A 33 -16.49 4.84 0.12
C LEU A 33 -17.83 5.25 -0.49
N THR A 34 -18.94 4.94 0.17
CA THR A 34 -20.27 5.34 -0.28
C THR A 34 -20.41 6.87 -0.34
N ARG A 35 -19.88 7.57 0.64
CA ARG A 35 -19.88 9.05 0.65
C ARG A 35 -19.07 9.65 -0.49
N MET A 36 -17.90 9.07 -0.79
CA MET A 36 -17.01 9.55 -1.86
C MET A 36 -17.60 9.36 -3.24
N PHE A 37 -18.30 8.25 -3.47
CA PHE A 37 -18.76 7.84 -4.81
C PHE A 37 -20.29 7.85 -4.99
N GLY A 38 -21.06 8.18 -3.95
CA GLY A 38 -22.52 8.22 -3.95
C GLY A 38 -23.20 6.87 -3.71
N SER A 39 -22.58 5.75 -4.11
CA SER A 39 -23.05 4.38 -3.82
C SER A 39 -21.91 3.37 -3.89
N GLU A 40 -22.14 2.15 -3.37
CA GLU A 40 -21.17 1.04 -3.47
C GLU A 40 -20.94 0.61 -4.92
N GLU A 41 -21.98 0.60 -5.74
CA GLU A 41 -21.93 0.27 -7.17
C GLU A 41 -21.09 1.30 -7.93
N ASN A 42 -21.32 2.57 -7.65
CA ASN A 42 -20.54 3.65 -8.24
C ASN A 42 -19.08 3.56 -7.83
N ALA A 43 -18.80 3.34 -6.54
CA ALA A 43 -17.43 3.14 -6.04
C ALA A 43 -16.72 2.03 -6.81
N LYS A 44 -17.35 0.86 -6.92
CA LYS A 44 -16.78 -0.27 -7.66
C LYS A 44 -16.52 0.08 -9.12
N ARG A 45 -17.50 0.68 -9.81
CA ARG A 45 -17.40 1.04 -11.23
C ARG A 45 -16.27 2.05 -11.49
N GLU A 46 -16.21 3.13 -10.72
CA GLU A 46 -15.24 4.20 -10.93
C GLU A 46 -13.82 3.75 -10.58
N ILE A 47 -13.64 3.04 -9.46
CA ILE A 47 -12.33 2.52 -9.08
C ILE A 47 -11.83 1.51 -10.13
N LEU A 48 -12.68 0.64 -10.66
CA LEU A 48 -12.28 -0.31 -11.70
C LEU A 48 -11.94 0.38 -13.04
N THR A 49 -12.50 1.55 -13.32
CA THR A 49 -12.07 2.39 -14.45
C THR A 49 -10.62 2.85 -14.27
N HIS A 50 -10.24 3.28 -13.05
CA HIS A 50 -8.84 3.60 -12.74
C HIS A 50 -7.92 2.38 -12.81
N TRP A 51 -8.38 1.18 -12.41
CA TRP A 51 -7.62 -0.06 -12.57
C TRP A 51 -7.36 -0.37 -14.05
N ALA A 52 -8.37 -0.20 -14.90
CA ALA A 52 -8.24 -0.42 -16.35
C ALA A 52 -7.22 0.55 -16.98
N ALA A 53 -7.15 1.79 -16.51
CA ALA A 53 -6.11 2.73 -16.91
C ALA A 53 -4.73 2.32 -16.39
N SER A 54 -4.63 1.93 -15.12
CA SER A 54 -3.38 1.50 -14.49
C SER A 54 -2.80 0.21 -15.11
N ARG A 55 -3.66 -0.69 -15.58
CA ARG A 55 -3.25 -1.92 -16.30
C ARG A 55 -2.42 -1.64 -17.55
N ARG A 56 -2.63 -0.48 -18.17
CA ARG A 56 -1.92 -0.07 -19.41
C ARG A 56 -0.53 0.52 -19.15
N LEU A 57 -0.22 0.77 -17.87
CA LEU A 57 1.07 1.32 -17.47
C LEU A 57 2.08 0.20 -17.20
N PRO A 58 3.39 0.44 -17.41
CA PRO A 58 4.43 -0.54 -17.09
C PRO A 58 4.35 -1.04 -15.65
N GLY A 59 4.28 -2.36 -15.47
CA GLY A 59 4.10 -3.02 -14.17
C GLY A 59 2.65 -3.12 -13.69
N GLY A 60 1.67 -2.75 -14.53
CA GLY A 60 0.25 -2.90 -14.26
C GLY A 60 -0.43 -4.07 -14.99
N GLU A 61 0.30 -4.81 -15.79
CA GLU A 61 -0.21 -5.81 -16.75
C GLU A 61 -1.04 -6.92 -16.10
N GLU A 62 -0.68 -7.29 -14.87
CA GLU A 62 -1.39 -8.33 -14.11
C GLU A 62 -2.68 -7.83 -13.43
N ILE A 63 -2.94 -6.52 -13.35
CA ILE A 63 -4.17 -5.98 -12.74
C ILE A 63 -5.38 -6.50 -13.52
N ASN A 64 -6.35 -7.02 -12.79
CA ASN A 64 -7.51 -7.70 -13.39
C ASN A 64 -8.85 -7.03 -13.01
N PRO A 65 -9.19 -5.87 -13.59
CA PRO A 65 -10.43 -5.17 -13.31
C PRO A 65 -11.68 -5.98 -13.74
N ALA A 66 -11.59 -6.78 -14.81
CA ALA A 66 -12.70 -7.59 -15.27
C ALA A 66 -13.08 -8.69 -14.27
N LEU A 67 -12.07 -9.37 -13.69
CA LEU A 67 -12.29 -10.36 -12.64
C LEU A 67 -12.87 -9.71 -11.38
N MET A 68 -12.39 -8.53 -10.96
CA MET A 68 -12.97 -7.82 -9.82
C MET A 68 -14.41 -7.36 -10.10
N ALA A 69 -14.72 -6.94 -11.32
CA ALA A 69 -16.08 -6.58 -11.70
C ALA A 69 -17.06 -7.75 -11.56
N SER A 70 -16.65 -8.97 -11.89
CA SER A 70 -17.47 -10.19 -11.79
C SER A 70 -17.71 -10.69 -10.37
N ARG A 71 -16.97 -10.18 -9.38
CA ARG A 71 -17.14 -10.61 -7.98
C ARG A 71 -18.44 -10.07 -7.37
N PRO A 72 -19.17 -10.90 -6.58
CA PRO A 72 -20.48 -10.52 -6.04
C PRO A 72 -20.43 -9.53 -4.86
N PHE A 73 -19.23 -9.27 -4.29
CA PHE A 73 -19.06 -8.37 -3.16
C PHE A 73 -18.82 -6.92 -3.61
N PRO A 74 -19.18 -5.94 -2.76
CA PRO A 74 -18.85 -4.52 -2.98
C PRO A 74 -17.33 -4.31 -3.06
N TYR A 75 -16.89 -3.16 -3.58
CA TYR A 75 -15.46 -2.85 -3.56
C TYR A 75 -14.91 -2.84 -2.12
N PRO A 76 -13.82 -3.57 -1.83
CA PRO A 76 -13.29 -3.66 -0.48
C PRO A 76 -12.79 -2.32 0.05
N TYR A 77 -13.19 -1.96 1.26
CA TYR A 77 -12.64 -0.80 1.97
C TYR A 77 -11.27 -1.12 2.59
N SER A 78 -10.45 -0.09 2.83
CA SER A 78 -9.01 -0.30 3.03
C SER A 78 -8.59 -0.71 4.45
N MET A 79 -9.35 -0.33 5.50
CA MET A 79 -8.92 -0.50 6.89
C MET A 79 -8.54 -1.95 7.27
N PRO A 80 -9.31 -3.00 6.93
CA PRO A 80 -8.95 -4.37 7.30
C PRO A 80 -7.60 -4.81 6.72
N ALA A 81 -7.34 -4.51 5.44
CA ALA A 81 -6.08 -4.84 4.79
C ALA A 81 -4.89 -4.09 5.43
N LEU A 82 -5.07 -2.81 5.79
CA LEU A 82 -4.02 -2.03 6.43
C LEU A 82 -3.72 -2.53 7.86
N ARG A 83 -4.75 -2.93 8.61
CA ARG A 83 -4.56 -3.59 9.91
C ARG A 83 -3.83 -4.92 9.78
N ALA A 84 -4.12 -5.70 8.74
CA ALA A 84 -3.40 -6.94 8.46
C ALA A 84 -1.90 -6.70 8.16
N VAL A 85 -1.57 -5.62 7.46
CA VAL A 85 -0.18 -5.20 7.25
C VAL A 85 0.49 -4.86 8.59
N LYS A 86 -0.19 -4.15 9.50
CA LYS A 86 0.33 -3.84 10.84
C LYS A 86 0.44 -5.07 11.73
N ALA A 87 -0.49 -6.02 11.66
CA ALA A 87 -0.39 -7.29 12.37
C ALA A 87 0.86 -8.08 11.94
N ALA A 88 1.17 -8.10 10.65
CA ALA A 88 2.41 -8.68 10.13
C ALA A 88 3.65 -7.92 10.62
N GLU A 89 3.61 -6.59 10.61
CA GLU A 89 4.69 -5.74 11.13
C GLU A 89 4.99 -6.03 12.60
N PHE A 90 3.98 -6.28 13.43
CA PHE A 90 4.15 -6.64 14.85
C PHE A 90 4.82 -8.01 15.03
N GLN A 91 4.76 -8.90 14.04
CA GLN A 91 5.45 -10.18 14.08
C GLN A 91 6.88 -10.15 13.54
N GLY A 92 7.17 -9.31 12.53
CA GLY A 92 8.46 -9.37 11.84
C GLY A 92 8.97 -8.04 11.29
N GLY A 93 8.52 -6.90 11.83
CA GLY A 93 9.02 -5.56 11.47
C GLY A 93 8.72 -5.16 10.02
N MET A 94 9.52 -4.25 9.47
CA MET A 94 9.31 -3.69 8.12
C MET A 94 9.40 -4.74 7.01
N ALA A 95 10.21 -5.76 7.15
CA ALA A 95 10.27 -6.85 6.17
C ALA A 95 8.95 -7.64 6.10
N ALA A 96 8.33 -7.92 7.24
CA ALA A 96 7.02 -8.58 7.30
C ALA A 96 5.90 -7.66 6.78
N HIS A 97 5.96 -6.36 7.10
CA HIS A 97 5.08 -5.34 6.53
C HIS A 97 5.09 -5.39 5.00
N ALA A 98 6.27 -5.28 4.40
CA ALA A 98 6.43 -5.28 2.94
C ALA A 98 5.88 -6.58 2.30
N ARG A 99 6.24 -7.75 2.85
CA ARG A 99 5.75 -9.05 2.38
C ARG A 99 4.22 -9.15 2.44
N MET A 100 3.61 -8.73 3.53
CA MET A 100 2.15 -8.78 3.69
C MET A 100 1.46 -7.79 2.76
N TYR A 101 1.99 -6.58 2.63
CA TYR A 101 1.47 -5.58 1.69
C TYR A 101 1.48 -6.10 0.25
N ASP A 102 2.59 -6.65 -0.23
CA ASP A 102 2.69 -7.21 -1.59
C ASP A 102 1.75 -8.39 -1.80
N ARG A 103 1.63 -9.27 -0.78
CA ARG A 103 0.70 -10.40 -0.86
C ARG A 103 -0.75 -9.93 -0.97
N LEU A 104 -1.13 -8.91 -0.20
CA LEU A 104 -2.48 -8.32 -0.27
C LEU A 104 -2.72 -7.57 -1.58
N GLN A 105 -1.73 -6.84 -2.09
CA GLN A 105 -1.83 -6.23 -3.42
C GLN A 105 -2.10 -7.29 -4.50
N ARG A 106 -1.37 -8.42 -4.48
CA ARG A 106 -1.59 -9.51 -5.42
C ARG A 106 -2.97 -10.14 -5.24
N ALA A 107 -3.40 -10.38 -3.99
CA ALA A 107 -4.73 -10.90 -3.68
C ALA A 107 -5.83 -9.99 -4.26
N HIS A 108 -5.68 -8.69 -4.06
CA HIS A 108 -6.67 -7.69 -4.46
C HIS A 108 -6.65 -7.40 -5.96
N LEU A 109 -5.51 -6.98 -6.49
CA LEU A 109 -5.41 -6.45 -7.87
C LEU A 109 -5.38 -7.55 -8.94
N VAL A 110 -4.79 -8.70 -8.63
CA VAL A 110 -4.59 -9.80 -9.59
C VAL A 110 -5.64 -10.90 -9.42
N GLN A 111 -5.84 -11.35 -8.17
CA GLN A 111 -6.73 -12.47 -7.85
C GLN A 111 -8.18 -12.01 -7.57
N ALA A 112 -8.42 -10.70 -7.49
CA ALA A 112 -9.72 -10.10 -7.18
C ALA A 112 -10.37 -10.71 -5.93
N ARG A 113 -9.57 -10.89 -4.86
CA ARG A 113 -10.06 -11.35 -3.56
C ARG A 113 -10.57 -10.18 -2.73
N ASN A 114 -11.51 -10.45 -1.84
CA ASN A 114 -12.04 -9.46 -0.91
C ASN A 114 -11.07 -9.22 0.25
N VAL A 115 -10.19 -8.23 0.14
CA VAL A 115 -9.22 -7.89 1.20
C VAL A 115 -9.85 -7.15 2.40
N ALA A 116 -11.17 -6.96 2.41
CA ALA A 116 -11.91 -6.55 3.60
C ALA A 116 -12.50 -7.74 4.38
N ASP A 117 -12.39 -8.95 3.83
CA ASP A 117 -12.84 -10.19 4.47
C ASP A 117 -11.74 -10.78 5.37
N PRO A 118 -12.00 -10.97 6.68
CA PRO A 118 -11.01 -11.52 7.62
C PRO A 118 -10.44 -12.88 7.19
N GLN A 119 -11.26 -13.75 6.58
CA GLN A 119 -10.79 -15.06 6.12
C GLN A 119 -9.75 -14.92 5.00
N THR A 120 -9.95 -14.00 4.06
CA THR A 120 -8.98 -13.68 3.02
C THR A 120 -7.65 -13.19 3.60
N LEU A 121 -7.70 -12.36 4.64
CA LEU A 121 -6.50 -11.83 5.31
C LEU A 121 -5.72 -12.94 6.03
N LEU A 122 -6.42 -13.83 6.73
CA LEU A 122 -5.81 -14.99 7.41
C LEU A 122 -5.17 -15.97 6.42
N GLU A 123 -5.81 -16.24 5.28
CA GLU A 123 -5.22 -17.08 4.24
C GLU A 123 -3.95 -16.46 3.67
N CYS A 124 -3.92 -15.15 3.42
CA CYS A 124 -2.71 -14.45 3.00
C CYS A 124 -1.60 -14.52 4.06
N ALA A 125 -1.95 -14.42 5.34
CA ALA A 125 -1.00 -14.54 6.44
C ALA A 125 -0.44 -15.97 6.55
N ALA A 126 -1.30 -16.99 6.38
CA ALA A 126 -0.89 -18.41 6.37
C ALA A 126 0.11 -18.71 5.25
N GLU A 127 -0.15 -18.23 4.04
CA GLU A 127 0.73 -18.40 2.89
C GLU A 127 2.13 -17.77 3.11
N LEU A 128 2.23 -16.77 3.98
CA LEU A 128 3.48 -16.10 4.34
C LEU A 128 4.16 -16.70 5.58
N GLY A 129 3.52 -17.69 6.24
CA GLY A 129 4.06 -18.39 7.40
C GLY A 129 3.99 -17.59 8.71
N PHE A 130 3.04 -16.65 8.84
CA PHE A 130 2.82 -15.94 10.10
C PHE A 130 2.14 -16.85 11.14
N ASP A 131 2.37 -16.58 12.43
CA ASP A 131 1.59 -17.15 13.53
C ASP A 131 0.13 -16.67 13.42
N LEU A 132 -0.77 -17.58 13.06
CA LEU A 132 -2.16 -17.23 12.76
C LEU A 132 -2.99 -16.91 14.01
N GLU A 133 -2.68 -17.50 15.16
CA GLU A 133 -3.36 -17.19 16.42
C GLU A 133 -3.04 -15.75 16.84
N ARG A 134 -1.75 -15.42 16.87
CA ARG A 134 -1.28 -14.05 17.13
C ARG A 134 -1.76 -13.07 16.05
N PHE A 135 -1.71 -13.45 14.78
CA PHE A 135 -2.13 -12.58 13.69
C PHE A 135 -3.61 -12.22 13.80
N ARG A 136 -4.48 -13.18 14.14
CA ARG A 136 -5.91 -12.93 14.34
C ARG A 136 -6.14 -11.97 15.51
N ALA A 137 -5.49 -12.20 16.65
CA ALA A 137 -5.58 -11.33 17.82
C ALA A 137 -5.11 -9.91 17.49
N ASP A 138 -3.97 -9.78 16.81
CA ASP A 138 -3.43 -8.48 16.39
C ASP A 138 -4.34 -7.78 15.35
N LEU A 139 -4.89 -8.51 14.39
CA LEU A 139 -5.81 -7.98 13.37
C LEU A 139 -7.04 -7.31 13.99
N GLU A 140 -7.57 -7.86 15.07
CA GLU A 140 -8.76 -7.35 15.78
C GLU A 140 -8.41 -6.35 16.91
N SER A 141 -7.11 -6.17 17.21
CA SER A 141 -6.66 -5.35 18.33
C SER A 141 -6.79 -3.85 18.08
N GLU A 142 -7.03 -3.08 19.12
CA GLU A 142 -6.96 -1.61 19.08
C GLU A 142 -5.53 -1.15 18.67
N ALA A 143 -4.50 -1.92 19.02
CA ALA A 143 -3.12 -1.58 18.71
C ALA A 143 -2.84 -1.45 17.20
N THR A 144 -3.36 -2.36 16.37
CA THR A 144 -3.22 -2.27 14.91
C THR A 144 -4.01 -1.11 14.33
N LEU A 145 -5.23 -0.85 14.84
CA LEU A 145 -6.00 0.32 14.42
C LEU A 145 -5.24 1.61 14.72
N GLN A 146 -4.75 1.77 15.93
CA GLN A 146 -3.98 2.95 16.32
C GLN A 146 -2.66 3.08 15.54
N ALA A 147 -2.02 1.96 15.17
CA ALA A 147 -0.83 1.99 14.33
C ALA A 147 -1.13 2.52 12.92
N VAL A 148 -2.25 2.11 12.29
CA VAL A 148 -2.69 2.66 11.00
C VAL A 148 -3.00 4.15 11.10
N LEU A 149 -3.72 4.57 12.14
CA LEU A 149 -4.08 5.97 12.34
C LEU A 149 -2.86 6.86 12.60
N ARG A 150 -1.87 6.38 13.36
CA ARG A 150 -0.59 7.09 13.55
C ARG A 150 0.16 7.25 12.24
N ASP A 151 0.29 6.19 11.43
CA ASP A 151 0.93 6.28 10.11
C ASP A 151 0.26 7.33 9.23
N GLN A 152 -1.07 7.35 9.21
CA GLN A 152 -1.84 8.34 8.45
C GLN A 152 -1.58 9.76 8.97
N GLN A 153 -1.65 9.95 10.28
CA GLN A 153 -1.44 11.26 10.91
C GLN A 153 -0.03 11.81 10.64
N GLU A 154 1.00 10.96 10.79
CA GLU A 154 2.38 11.33 10.49
C GLU A 154 2.58 11.64 9.00
N SER A 155 1.95 10.87 8.10
CA SER A 155 1.99 11.12 6.66
C SER A 155 1.32 12.44 6.29
N LEU A 156 0.16 12.75 6.86
CA LEU A 156 -0.54 14.02 6.67
C LEU A 156 0.29 15.20 7.20
N ALA A 157 0.94 15.04 8.36
CA ALA A 157 1.83 16.08 8.94
C ALA A 157 3.05 16.36 8.05
N MET A 158 3.50 15.38 7.27
CA MET A 158 4.54 15.55 6.25
C MET A 158 4.01 16.12 4.92
N GLY A 159 2.70 16.37 4.78
CA GLY A 159 2.10 16.87 3.55
C GLY A 159 1.72 15.80 2.51
N VAL A 160 1.70 14.52 2.89
CA VAL A 160 1.24 13.44 2.02
C VAL A 160 -0.29 13.47 1.94
N SER A 161 -0.83 13.53 0.72
CA SER A 161 -2.28 13.56 0.47
C SER A 161 -2.78 12.46 -0.48
N ALA A 162 -1.86 11.66 -1.02
CA ALA A 162 -2.16 10.61 -2.00
C ALA A 162 -1.16 9.45 -1.89
N THR A 163 -1.53 8.30 -2.47
CA THR A 163 -0.67 7.11 -2.57
C THR A 163 -0.51 6.68 -4.02
N PRO A 164 0.66 6.16 -4.42
CA PRO A 164 1.89 6.08 -3.62
C PRO A 164 2.56 7.44 -3.47
N THR A 165 3.23 7.67 -2.35
CA THR A 165 4.11 8.83 -2.14
C THR A 165 5.37 8.37 -1.41
N VAL A 166 6.53 8.85 -1.83
CA VAL A 166 7.79 8.63 -1.13
C VAL A 166 8.28 9.95 -0.53
N VAL A 167 8.65 9.92 0.75
CA VAL A 167 9.20 11.07 1.47
C VAL A 167 10.66 10.76 1.81
N PHE A 168 11.59 11.58 1.33
CA PHE A 168 13.02 11.42 1.60
C PHE A 168 13.43 12.34 2.75
N ASN A 169 14.07 11.74 3.76
CA ASN A 169 14.59 12.43 4.95
C ASN A 169 13.56 13.37 5.62
N GLY A 170 12.26 12.99 5.59
CA GLY A 170 11.18 13.79 6.16
C GLY A 170 10.90 15.14 5.48
N ARG A 171 11.53 15.43 4.34
CA ARG A 171 11.53 16.76 3.72
C ARG A 171 11.09 16.78 2.25
N TRP A 172 11.63 15.89 1.42
CA TRP A 172 11.34 15.91 -0.02
C TRP A 172 10.25 14.91 -0.35
N ILE A 173 9.13 15.42 -0.85
CA ILE A 173 7.95 14.62 -1.16
C ILE A 173 7.92 14.34 -2.65
N LEU A 174 7.83 13.07 -3.01
CA LEU A 174 7.72 12.60 -4.38
C LEU A 174 6.41 11.82 -4.54
N PRO A 175 5.33 12.49 -5.00
CA PRO A 175 4.05 11.83 -5.18
C PRO A 175 4.01 11.01 -6.47
N GLY A 176 3.19 9.97 -6.47
CA GLY A 176 2.94 9.11 -7.61
C GLY A 176 3.95 7.98 -7.80
N ALA A 177 3.63 7.09 -8.73
CA ALA A 177 4.46 5.95 -9.09
C ALA A 177 5.47 6.38 -10.17
N VAL A 178 6.54 7.03 -9.76
CA VAL A 178 7.61 7.49 -10.68
C VAL A 178 8.52 6.34 -11.12
N SER A 179 9.38 6.60 -12.10
CA SER A 179 10.34 5.61 -12.59
C SER A 179 11.50 5.37 -11.59
N VAL A 180 12.16 4.23 -11.73
CA VAL A 180 13.33 3.87 -10.90
C VAL A 180 14.46 4.90 -11.03
N GLU A 181 14.64 5.47 -12.21
CA GLU A 181 15.65 6.49 -12.50
C GLU A 181 15.42 7.78 -11.69
N ILE A 182 14.15 8.16 -11.47
CA ILE A 182 13.82 9.31 -10.65
C ILE A 182 14.17 9.03 -9.19
N TYR A 183 13.84 7.84 -8.65
CA TYR A 183 14.23 7.45 -7.30
C TYR A 183 15.76 7.47 -7.13
N ARG A 184 16.50 6.86 -8.07
CA ARG A 184 17.98 6.85 -8.08
C ARG A 184 18.55 8.26 -8.01
N ARG A 185 18.12 9.14 -8.93
CA ARG A 185 18.57 10.52 -8.95
C ARG A 185 18.39 11.23 -7.63
N VAL A 186 17.20 11.14 -7.04
CA VAL A 186 16.93 11.79 -5.75
C VAL A 186 17.81 11.22 -4.63
N ILE A 187 17.97 9.91 -4.57
CA ILE A 187 18.80 9.26 -3.55
C ILE A 187 20.28 9.63 -3.75
N ASP A 188 20.80 9.58 -4.96
CA ASP A 188 22.19 9.92 -5.26
C ASP A 188 22.51 11.37 -4.95
N ASP A 189 21.60 12.30 -5.23
CA ASP A 189 21.75 13.70 -4.85
C ASP A 189 21.82 13.85 -3.32
N LEU A 190 20.91 13.20 -2.60
CA LEU A 190 20.90 13.25 -1.14
C LEU A 190 22.15 12.63 -0.51
N LEU A 191 22.58 11.47 -1.00
CA LEU A 191 23.83 10.83 -0.53
C LEU A 191 25.08 11.67 -0.81
N ALA A 192 25.06 12.47 -1.89
CA ALA A 192 26.13 13.41 -2.23
C ALA A 192 25.97 14.80 -1.55
N GLY A 193 25.00 14.96 -0.64
CA GLY A 193 24.73 16.23 0.03
C GLY A 193 24.16 17.34 -0.87
N ARG A 194 23.65 16.97 -2.06
CA ARG A 194 23.02 17.91 -3.00
C ARG A 194 21.51 18.06 -2.71
N ASP A 195 20.95 19.21 -3.11
CA ASP A 195 19.50 19.44 -3.04
C ASP A 195 18.82 18.87 -4.30
N PRO A 196 18.00 17.82 -4.21
CA PRO A 196 17.33 17.21 -5.37
C PRO A 196 16.41 18.17 -6.14
N ALA A 197 15.93 19.25 -5.51
CA ALA A 197 15.08 20.24 -6.17
C ALA A 197 15.86 21.16 -7.13
N ARG A 198 17.18 21.22 -7.02
CA ARG A 198 18.06 22.06 -7.84
C ARG A 198 18.65 21.32 -9.05
N THR A 199 18.52 20.00 -9.09
CA THR A 199 19.04 19.14 -10.16
C THR A 199 17.92 18.84 -11.14
N ARG A 200 17.63 19.80 -12.04
CA ARG A 200 16.71 19.62 -13.18
C ARG A 200 17.47 19.24 -14.44
#